data_fab64fd784a5d1c4f919efe8aaa85410
#
_entry.id   fab64fd784a5d1c4f919efe8aaa85410
#
_cell.length_a   1.000
_cell.length_b   1.000
_cell.length_c   1.000
_cell.angle_alpha   90.00
_cell.angle_beta   90.00
_cell.angle_gamma   90.00
#
_symmetry.space_group_name_H-M   'P 1'
#
loop_
_entity.id
_entity.type
_entity.pdbx_description
1 polymer ?
#
loop_
_entity_poly.entity_id
_entity_poly.type
_entity_poly.pdbx_seq_one_letter_code
_entity_poly.pdbx_strand_id
1 'polypeptide(L)'
;MTAPILITGAGQRIGLAFAQACLDRGQPIIVTYRTYRPAIDALQKAGAECLHADFATDEGIDGFIEALKARTDTLRAIIHNASDWLPESEDSEPADVMNAMMQIHVMTPYRINLACRSMLEQGDSTTDIIHMTDYVVEKGSAKHIAYAASKAALANLTLSFSRLLAPKVKVNAVAPSLIMFNPGDSEAYREKTLKKSLMGIEPGAGVAVATLQFLLDNPYITGRTLPLDGGRHLA
;
A
#
# COMPACT_ATOMS: atom_id res chain seq x y z
N MET A 1 2.04 -25.82 2.42
CA MET A 1 2.04 -24.64 3.33
C MET A 1 1.26 -23.52 2.64
N THR A 2 0.51 -22.72 3.38
CA THR A 2 -0.23 -21.58 2.82
C THR A 2 0.77 -20.52 2.37
N ALA A 3 0.66 -20.03 1.13
CA ALA A 3 1.54 -19.00 0.59
C ALA A 3 1.39 -17.68 1.38
N PRO A 4 2.48 -16.97 1.68
CA PRO A 4 2.43 -15.75 2.47
C PRO A 4 1.85 -14.56 1.69
N ILE A 5 1.32 -13.57 2.42
CA ILE A 5 0.99 -12.24 1.89
C ILE A 5 2.18 -11.31 2.16
N LEU A 6 2.69 -10.68 1.11
CA LEU A 6 3.66 -9.59 1.22
C LEU A 6 2.94 -8.27 1.51
N ILE A 7 3.36 -7.55 2.57
CA ILE A 7 2.83 -6.23 2.93
C ILE A 7 4.00 -5.25 3.01
N THR A 8 4.07 -4.29 2.11
CA THR A 8 5.13 -3.28 2.16
C THR A 8 4.77 -2.17 3.16
N GLY A 9 5.76 -1.72 3.96
CA GLY A 9 5.57 -0.60 4.90
C GLY A 9 4.64 -0.91 6.08
N ALA A 10 4.80 -2.07 6.73
CA ALA A 10 3.92 -2.54 7.79
C ALA A 10 4.33 -2.11 9.22
N GLY A 11 5.30 -1.21 9.38
CA GLY A 11 5.77 -0.79 10.71
C GLY A 11 4.79 0.10 11.49
N GLN A 12 3.72 0.58 10.88
CA GLN A 12 2.73 1.48 11.48
C GLN A 12 1.42 1.55 10.67
N ARG A 13 0.40 2.19 11.26
CA ARG A 13 -0.85 2.61 10.61
C ARG A 13 -1.58 1.46 9.90
N ILE A 14 -2.05 1.66 8.66
CA ILE A 14 -2.84 0.68 7.90
C ILE A 14 -2.06 -0.62 7.69
N GLY A 15 -0.78 -0.52 7.30
CA GLY A 15 0.06 -1.70 7.07
C GLY A 15 0.21 -2.57 8.31
N LEU A 16 0.42 -1.97 9.49
CA LEU A 16 0.50 -2.67 10.76
C LEU A 16 -0.83 -3.32 11.13
N ALA A 17 -1.94 -2.58 11.00
CA ALA A 17 -3.27 -3.10 11.31
C ALA A 17 -3.65 -4.28 10.41
N PHE A 18 -3.32 -4.21 9.12
CA PHE A 18 -3.60 -5.30 8.20
C PHE A 18 -2.68 -6.51 8.47
N ALA A 19 -1.40 -6.30 8.78
CA ALA A 19 -0.47 -7.36 9.16
C ALA A 19 -0.99 -8.13 10.38
N GLN A 20 -1.42 -7.42 11.43
CA GLN A 20 -2.01 -8.03 12.62
C GLN A 20 -3.27 -8.83 12.28
N ALA A 21 -4.19 -8.27 11.48
CA ALA A 21 -5.40 -8.96 11.09
C ALA A 21 -5.14 -10.24 10.27
N CYS A 22 -4.08 -10.28 9.47
CA CYS A 22 -3.64 -11.50 8.78
C CYS A 22 -3.16 -12.55 9.77
N LEU A 23 -2.30 -12.17 10.73
CA LEU A 23 -1.79 -13.09 11.76
C LEU A 23 -2.90 -13.65 12.64
N ASP A 24 -3.86 -12.84 13.04
CA ASP A 24 -5.03 -13.25 13.84
C ASP A 24 -5.88 -14.32 13.12
N ARG A 25 -5.80 -14.37 11.78
CA ARG A 25 -6.46 -15.36 10.93
C ARG A 25 -5.57 -16.56 10.60
N GLY A 26 -4.36 -16.62 11.12
CA GLY A 26 -3.38 -17.65 10.82
C GLY A 26 -2.81 -17.56 9.38
N GLN A 27 -2.93 -16.43 8.71
CA GLN A 27 -2.37 -16.20 7.39
C GLN A 27 -0.88 -15.84 7.52
N PRO A 28 0.05 -16.62 6.93
CA PRO A 28 1.46 -16.25 6.89
C PRO A 28 1.68 -14.92 6.18
N ILE A 29 2.58 -14.11 6.71
CA ILE A 29 2.92 -12.81 6.12
C ILE A 29 4.43 -12.58 6.08
N ILE A 30 4.85 -11.85 5.05
CA ILE A 30 6.16 -11.21 4.95
C ILE A 30 5.90 -9.71 4.94
N VAL A 31 6.55 -8.96 5.83
CA VAL A 31 6.35 -7.51 5.91
C VAL A 31 7.65 -6.76 5.68
N THR A 32 7.57 -5.56 5.12
CA THR A 32 8.75 -4.68 5.05
C THR A 32 8.60 -3.48 5.98
N TYR A 33 9.75 -2.98 6.43
CA TYR A 33 9.88 -1.73 7.16
C TYR A 33 11.16 -0.99 6.72
N ARG A 34 11.11 0.34 6.68
CA ARG A 34 12.29 1.19 6.46
C ARG A 34 12.91 1.61 7.80
N THR A 35 12.10 2.10 8.69
CA THR A 35 12.52 2.52 10.03
C THR A 35 12.03 1.49 11.04
N TYR A 36 12.97 1.00 11.86
CA TYR A 36 12.62 0.10 12.95
C TYR A 36 11.68 0.78 13.96
N ARG A 37 10.69 0.01 14.39
CA ARG A 37 9.72 0.40 15.44
C ARG A 37 9.43 -0.81 16.32
N PRO A 38 9.08 -0.64 17.61
CA PRO A 38 8.74 -1.77 18.50
C PRO A 38 7.61 -2.67 17.97
N ALA A 39 6.73 -2.15 17.11
CA ALA A 39 5.70 -2.93 16.45
C ALA A 39 6.27 -4.05 15.56
N ILE A 40 7.49 -3.92 15.05
CA ILE A 40 8.15 -4.95 14.24
C ILE A 40 8.48 -6.17 15.11
N ASP A 41 8.97 -5.97 16.35
CA ASP A 41 9.20 -7.09 17.28
C ASP A 41 7.90 -7.81 17.62
N ALA A 42 6.81 -7.06 17.80
CA ALA A 42 5.50 -7.65 18.07
C ALA A 42 5.02 -8.51 16.89
N LEU A 43 5.19 -8.03 15.65
CA LEU A 43 4.86 -8.81 14.46
C LEU A 43 5.74 -10.07 14.34
N GLN A 44 7.04 -9.97 14.58
CA GLN A 44 7.96 -11.12 14.56
C GLN A 44 7.57 -12.16 15.59
N LYS A 45 7.28 -11.75 16.84
CA LYS A 45 6.82 -12.64 17.92
C LYS A 45 5.50 -13.32 17.58
N ALA A 46 4.64 -12.66 16.81
CA ALA A 46 3.38 -13.21 16.33
C ALA A 46 3.53 -14.11 15.08
N GLY A 47 4.76 -14.28 14.55
CA GLY A 47 5.05 -15.19 13.45
C GLY A 47 5.21 -14.53 12.07
N ALA A 48 5.25 -13.20 12.00
CA ALA A 48 5.56 -12.51 10.75
C ALA A 48 7.05 -12.61 10.41
N GLU A 49 7.37 -12.78 9.15
CA GLU A 49 8.71 -12.54 8.64
C GLU A 49 8.88 -11.05 8.32
N CYS A 50 9.86 -10.39 8.93
CA CYS A 50 10.06 -8.94 8.81
C CYS A 50 11.39 -8.66 8.10
N LEU A 51 11.34 -7.96 6.96
CA LEU A 51 12.48 -7.60 6.15
C LEU A 51 12.70 -6.07 6.19
N HIS A 52 13.92 -5.65 6.47
CA HIS A 52 14.28 -4.25 6.27
C HIS A 52 14.38 -3.97 4.77
N ALA A 53 13.75 -2.87 4.31
CA ALA A 53 13.81 -2.45 2.92
C ALA A 53 13.68 -0.93 2.82
N ASP A 54 14.64 -0.30 2.17
CA ASP A 54 14.56 1.11 1.80
C ASP A 54 14.32 1.22 0.29
N PHE A 55 13.11 1.62 -0.06
CA PHE A 55 12.69 1.75 -1.45
C PHE A 55 13.02 3.13 -2.05
N ALA A 56 13.77 3.97 -1.36
CA ALA A 56 14.20 5.25 -1.88
C ALA A 56 15.26 5.11 -3.00
N THR A 57 15.92 3.95 -3.11
CA THR A 57 16.96 3.69 -4.10
C THR A 57 16.67 2.40 -4.88
N ASP A 58 17.27 2.30 -6.07
CA ASP A 58 17.17 1.09 -6.91
C ASP A 58 17.84 -0.11 -6.24
N GLU A 59 18.98 0.10 -5.60
CA GLU A 59 19.70 -0.94 -4.85
C GLU A 59 18.88 -1.48 -3.70
N GLY A 60 18.12 -0.60 -3.02
CA GLY A 60 17.21 -1.00 -1.95
C GLY A 60 16.05 -1.86 -2.45
N ILE A 61 15.51 -1.56 -3.62
CA ILE A 61 14.48 -2.37 -4.27
C ILE A 61 15.05 -3.73 -4.70
N ASP A 62 16.22 -3.75 -5.34
CA ASP A 62 16.85 -4.99 -5.82
C ASP A 62 17.24 -5.90 -4.65
N GLY A 63 17.90 -5.35 -3.62
CA GLY A 63 18.25 -6.11 -2.43
C GLY A 63 17.03 -6.70 -1.72
N PHE A 64 15.91 -5.96 -1.69
CA PHE A 64 14.65 -6.49 -1.16
C PHE A 64 14.12 -7.65 -2.02
N ILE A 65 14.10 -7.51 -3.35
CA ILE A 65 13.61 -8.56 -4.26
C ILE A 65 14.44 -9.84 -4.10
N GLU A 66 15.76 -9.73 -4.00
CA GLU A 66 16.65 -10.86 -3.74
C GLU A 66 16.36 -11.51 -2.38
N ALA A 67 16.24 -10.71 -1.32
CA ALA A 67 15.90 -11.19 0.01
C ALA A 67 14.55 -11.90 0.05
N LEU A 68 13.54 -11.39 -0.64
CA LEU A 68 12.21 -11.99 -0.74
C LEU A 68 12.27 -13.36 -1.44
N LYS A 69 12.95 -13.45 -2.59
CA LYS A 69 13.11 -14.69 -3.36
C LYS A 69 13.89 -15.76 -2.61
N ALA A 70 14.78 -15.37 -1.71
CA ALA A 70 15.50 -16.31 -0.85
C ALA A 70 14.61 -16.90 0.28
N ARG A 71 13.41 -16.35 0.51
CA ARG A 71 12.51 -16.73 1.61
C ARG A 71 11.32 -17.57 1.16
N THR A 72 10.82 -17.33 -0.03
CA THR A 72 9.65 -18.02 -0.55
C THR A 72 9.65 -18.05 -2.07
N ASP A 73 9.10 -19.12 -2.63
CA ASP A 73 8.88 -19.28 -4.07
C ASP A 73 7.45 -18.93 -4.47
N THR A 74 6.56 -18.69 -3.51
CA THR A 74 5.13 -18.44 -3.74
C THR A 74 4.62 -17.27 -2.93
N LEU A 75 3.66 -16.54 -3.48
CA LEU A 75 2.93 -15.48 -2.77
C LEU A 75 1.42 -15.64 -2.97
N ARG A 76 0.66 -15.48 -1.89
CA ARG A 76 -0.82 -15.38 -1.95
C ARG A 76 -1.25 -13.99 -2.42
N ALA A 77 -0.55 -12.95 -2.00
CA ALA A 77 -0.85 -11.58 -2.41
C ALA A 77 0.34 -10.64 -2.17
N ILE A 78 0.31 -9.49 -2.85
CA ILE A 78 1.17 -8.34 -2.57
C ILE A 78 0.29 -7.13 -2.24
N ILE A 79 0.51 -6.52 -1.07
CA ILE A 79 -0.13 -5.27 -0.66
C ILE A 79 0.93 -4.16 -0.70
N HIS A 80 0.87 -3.32 -1.72
CA HIS A 80 1.74 -2.15 -1.85
C HIS A 80 1.21 -1.00 -0.98
N ASN A 81 1.62 -1.01 0.29
CA ASN A 81 1.23 -0.01 1.28
C ASN A 81 2.35 0.96 1.63
N ALA A 82 3.62 0.63 1.37
CA ALA A 82 4.74 1.55 1.57
C ALA A 82 4.49 2.85 0.80
N SER A 83 4.63 3.97 1.49
CA SER A 83 4.38 5.30 0.92
C SER A 83 5.23 6.34 1.65
N ASP A 84 5.53 7.41 0.95
CA ASP A 84 6.07 8.63 1.50
C ASP A 84 5.19 9.80 1.08
N TRP A 85 5.41 10.97 1.70
CA TRP A 85 4.60 12.14 1.45
C TRP A 85 5.44 13.38 1.61
N LEU A 86 5.85 13.95 0.49
CA LEU A 86 6.65 15.17 0.43
C LEU A 86 5.79 16.31 -0.16
N PRO A 87 5.76 17.48 0.50
CA PRO A 87 5.15 18.67 -0.09
C PRO A 87 6.15 19.34 -1.03
N GLU A 88 5.63 20.05 -2.01
CA GLU A 88 6.39 21.10 -2.67
C GLU A 88 6.58 22.25 -1.69
N SER A 89 7.82 22.71 -1.51
CA SER A 89 8.19 23.85 -0.68
C SER A 89 9.22 24.71 -1.40
N GLU A 90 9.39 25.96 -0.96
CA GLU A 90 10.40 26.88 -1.53
C GLU A 90 11.83 26.38 -1.35
N ASP A 91 12.07 25.55 -0.32
CA ASP A 91 13.37 24.97 0.00
C ASP A 91 13.64 23.60 -0.68
N SER A 92 12.65 23.05 -1.38
CA SER A 92 12.79 21.73 -2.04
C SER A 92 13.13 21.89 -3.52
N GLU A 93 14.09 21.06 -4.00
CA GLU A 93 14.32 20.93 -5.44
C GLU A 93 13.15 20.16 -6.08
N PRO A 94 12.40 20.75 -7.04
CA PRO A 94 11.22 20.11 -7.60
C PRO A 94 11.49 18.74 -8.25
N ALA A 95 12.67 18.56 -8.88
CA ALA A 95 13.05 17.31 -9.48
C ALA A 95 13.23 16.21 -8.43
N ASP A 96 13.82 16.52 -7.27
CA ASP A 96 14.02 15.55 -6.20
C ASP A 96 12.70 15.12 -5.57
N VAL A 97 11.76 16.03 -5.37
CA VAL A 97 10.42 15.71 -4.86
C VAL A 97 9.68 14.79 -5.83
N MET A 98 9.70 15.11 -7.13
CA MET A 98 9.06 14.28 -8.15
C MET A 98 9.71 12.89 -8.22
N ASN A 99 11.05 12.83 -8.26
CA ASN A 99 11.79 11.56 -8.33
C ASN A 99 11.50 10.68 -7.10
N ALA A 100 11.52 11.26 -5.90
CA ALA A 100 11.23 10.50 -4.68
C ALA A 100 9.80 9.93 -4.67
N MET A 101 8.81 10.72 -5.09
CA MET A 101 7.41 10.26 -5.16
C MET A 101 7.21 9.19 -6.23
N MET A 102 7.84 9.35 -7.39
CA MET A 102 7.80 8.33 -8.46
C MET A 102 8.54 7.06 -8.05
N GLN A 103 9.66 7.16 -7.35
CA GLN A 103 10.44 6.02 -6.89
C GLN A 103 9.60 5.11 -5.98
N ILE A 104 9.03 5.68 -4.91
CA ILE A 104 8.29 4.88 -3.92
C ILE A 104 6.94 4.38 -4.43
N HIS A 105 6.20 5.19 -5.21
CA HIS A 105 4.83 4.86 -5.60
C HIS A 105 4.71 4.17 -6.97
N VAL A 106 5.73 4.29 -7.83
CA VAL A 106 5.66 3.76 -9.20
C VAL A 106 6.76 2.73 -9.45
N MET A 107 8.03 3.13 -9.32
CA MET A 107 9.15 2.23 -9.63
C MET A 107 9.16 1.02 -8.71
N THR A 108 8.96 1.21 -7.42
CA THR A 108 8.92 0.12 -6.44
C THR A 108 7.82 -0.90 -6.74
N PRO A 109 6.52 -0.55 -6.84
CA PRO A 109 5.49 -1.52 -7.19
C PRO A 109 5.69 -2.15 -8.56
N TYR A 110 6.12 -1.39 -9.56
CA TYR A 110 6.37 -1.88 -10.90
C TYR A 110 7.44 -2.99 -10.91
N ARG A 111 8.60 -2.74 -10.26
CA ARG A 111 9.71 -3.71 -10.21
C ARG A 111 9.36 -4.93 -9.39
N ILE A 112 8.72 -4.76 -8.22
CA ILE A 112 8.30 -5.88 -7.36
C ILE A 112 7.26 -6.75 -8.08
N ASN A 113 6.26 -6.15 -8.73
CA ASN A 113 5.23 -6.91 -9.45
C ASN A 113 5.82 -7.77 -10.58
N LEU A 114 6.75 -7.21 -11.36
CA LEU A 114 7.40 -7.98 -12.43
C LEU A 114 8.31 -9.08 -11.87
N ALA A 115 9.10 -8.77 -10.84
CA ALA A 115 10.02 -9.72 -10.23
C ALA A 115 9.33 -10.88 -9.50
N CYS A 116 8.11 -10.63 -8.97
CA CYS A 116 7.33 -11.61 -8.21
C CYS A 116 6.23 -12.28 -9.05
N ARG A 117 6.15 -12.00 -10.35
CA ARG A 117 5.12 -12.55 -11.22
C ARG A 117 5.00 -14.06 -11.12
N SER A 118 6.12 -14.78 -11.28
CA SER A 118 6.13 -16.24 -11.20
C SER A 118 5.68 -16.77 -9.83
N MET A 119 6.00 -16.06 -8.74
CA MET A 119 5.60 -16.41 -7.38
C MET A 119 4.07 -16.28 -7.16
N LEU A 120 3.43 -15.34 -7.87
CA LEU A 120 1.98 -15.13 -7.84
C LEU A 120 1.22 -16.08 -8.78
N GLU A 121 1.83 -16.46 -9.91
CA GLU A 121 1.19 -17.32 -10.90
C GLU A 121 1.28 -18.82 -10.57
N GLN A 122 2.05 -19.19 -9.55
CA GLN A 122 2.16 -20.58 -9.11
C GLN A 122 0.88 -21.05 -8.39
N GLY A 123 0.53 -22.34 -8.64
CA GLY A 123 -0.64 -22.97 -8.02
C GLY A 123 -1.94 -22.71 -8.78
N ASP A 124 -3.02 -23.32 -8.25
CA ASP A 124 -4.33 -23.32 -8.91
C ASP A 124 -5.26 -22.20 -8.44
N SER A 125 -4.94 -21.57 -7.32
CA SER A 125 -5.73 -20.47 -6.74
C SER A 125 -5.37 -19.13 -7.38
N THR A 126 -6.37 -18.27 -7.54
CA THR A 126 -6.15 -16.87 -7.92
C THR A 126 -5.45 -16.12 -6.80
N THR A 127 -4.45 -15.32 -7.14
CA THR A 127 -3.67 -14.48 -6.25
C THR A 127 -3.98 -12.99 -6.45
N ASP A 128 -3.41 -12.12 -5.64
CA ASP A 128 -3.78 -10.71 -5.62
C ASP A 128 -2.58 -9.75 -5.59
N ILE A 129 -2.73 -8.62 -6.26
CA ILE A 129 -1.95 -7.41 -6.03
C ILE A 129 -2.91 -6.30 -5.65
N ILE A 130 -2.66 -5.60 -4.54
CA ILE A 130 -3.46 -4.45 -4.12
C ILE A 130 -2.54 -3.25 -3.92
N HIS A 131 -2.82 -2.18 -4.64
CA HIS A 131 -2.12 -0.90 -4.53
C HIS A 131 -2.87 0.05 -3.59
N MET A 132 -2.18 0.64 -2.63
CA MET A 132 -2.73 1.74 -1.83
C MET A 132 -2.50 3.05 -2.58
N THR A 133 -3.51 3.48 -3.34
CA THR A 133 -3.53 4.77 -4.03
C THR A 133 -3.97 5.88 -3.07
N ASP A 134 -4.70 6.86 -3.52
CA ASP A 134 -5.24 7.94 -2.70
C ASP A 134 -6.44 8.58 -3.42
N TYR A 135 -7.41 9.13 -2.68
CA TYR A 135 -8.54 9.87 -3.25
C TYR A 135 -8.08 11.10 -4.07
N VAL A 136 -6.89 11.61 -3.81
CA VAL A 136 -6.31 12.77 -4.51
C VAL A 136 -6.10 12.52 -6.00
N VAL A 137 -6.08 11.27 -6.44
CA VAL A 137 -5.98 10.90 -7.86
C VAL A 137 -7.08 11.56 -8.71
N GLU A 138 -8.28 11.70 -8.16
CA GLU A 138 -9.43 12.27 -8.86
C GLU A 138 -9.49 13.80 -8.79
N LYS A 139 -8.86 14.42 -7.76
CA LYS A 139 -8.97 15.87 -7.50
C LYS A 139 -7.67 16.65 -7.78
N GLY A 140 -6.53 15.97 -7.73
CA GLY A 140 -5.23 16.64 -7.69
C GLY A 140 -4.94 17.31 -6.35
N SER A 141 -3.77 17.93 -6.23
CA SER A 141 -3.36 18.68 -5.04
C SER A 141 -2.44 19.83 -5.43
N ALA A 142 -2.76 21.04 -5.00
CA ALA A 142 -1.90 22.19 -5.22
C ALA A 142 -0.67 22.23 -4.29
N LYS A 143 -0.68 21.46 -3.17
CA LYS A 143 0.40 21.40 -2.20
C LYS A 143 1.26 20.15 -2.32
N HIS A 144 0.80 19.15 -3.04
CA HIS A 144 1.43 17.83 -3.17
C HIS A 144 1.27 17.33 -4.60
N ILE A 145 1.80 18.08 -5.57
CA ILE A 145 1.63 17.84 -7.01
C ILE A 145 2.30 16.53 -7.40
N ALA A 146 3.57 16.35 -7.01
CA ALA A 146 4.34 15.15 -7.30
C ALA A 146 3.73 13.90 -6.65
N TYR A 147 3.26 14.01 -5.40
CA TYR A 147 2.55 12.93 -4.72
C TYR A 147 1.27 12.54 -5.49
N ALA A 148 0.42 13.53 -5.83
CA ALA A 148 -0.82 13.25 -6.54
C ALA A 148 -0.56 12.61 -7.92
N ALA A 149 0.43 13.12 -8.66
CA ALA A 149 0.85 12.56 -9.94
C ALA A 149 1.35 11.11 -9.81
N SER A 150 2.18 10.81 -8.79
CA SER A 150 2.69 9.46 -8.57
C SER A 150 1.58 8.47 -8.16
N LYS A 151 0.59 8.90 -7.37
CA LYS A 151 -0.58 8.08 -7.04
C LYS A 151 -1.51 7.85 -8.24
N ALA A 152 -1.62 8.81 -9.15
CA ALA A 152 -2.33 8.63 -10.41
C ALA A 152 -1.61 7.63 -11.34
N ALA A 153 -0.28 7.69 -11.40
CA ALA A 153 0.51 6.70 -12.11
C ALA A 153 0.36 5.29 -11.50
N LEU A 154 0.35 5.17 -10.16
CA LEU A 154 0.09 3.89 -9.47
C LEU A 154 -1.32 3.35 -9.78
N ALA A 155 -2.33 4.22 -9.87
CA ALA A 155 -3.68 3.82 -10.29
C ALA A 155 -3.69 3.28 -11.73
N ASN A 156 -2.91 3.86 -12.64
CA ASN A 156 -2.76 3.32 -13.99
C ASN A 156 -2.01 1.99 -14.01
N LEU A 157 -0.97 1.81 -13.18
CA LEU A 157 -0.31 0.51 -13.03
C LEU A 157 -1.28 -0.60 -12.61
N THR A 158 -2.29 -0.27 -11.77
CA THR A 158 -3.35 -1.23 -11.42
C THR A 158 -4.07 -1.75 -12.66
N LEU A 159 -4.45 -0.86 -13.58
CA LEU A 159 -5.12 -1.24 -14.84
C LEU A 159 -4.20 -2.05 -15.75
N SER A 160 -2.95 -1.62 -15.88
CA SER A 160 -1.97 -2.25 -16.77
C SER A 160 -1.63 -3.66 -16.30
N PHE A 161 -1.34 -3.84 -15.00
CA PHE A 161 -1.04 -5.15 -14.42
C PHE A 161 -2.26 -6.06 -14.38
N SER A 162 -3.48 -5.54 -14.18
CA SER A 162 -4.69 -6.37 -14.26
C SER A 162 -4.87 -7.01 -15.65
N ARG A 163 -4.53 -6.28 -16.71
CA ARG A 163 -4.56 -6.81 -18.09
C ARG A 163 -3.45 -7.83 -18.35
N LEU A 164 -2.26 -7.59 -17.79
CA LEU A 164 -1.10 -8.44 -18.00
C LEU A 164 -1.23 -9.78 -17.27
N LEU A 165 -1.79 -9.77 -16.05
CA LEU A 165 -1.70 -10.90 -15.13
C LEU A 165 -3.00 -11.72 -15.00
N ALA A 166 -4.14 -11.22 -15.53
CA ALA A 166 -5.37 -11.98 -15.55
C ALA A 166 -5.22 -13.23 -16.45
N PRO A 167 -5.90 -14.35 -16.13
CA PRO A 167 -6.82 -14.55 -15.01
C PRO A 167 -6.17 -15.04 -13.72
N LYS A 168 -4.85 -15.27 -13.69
CA LYS A 168 -4.14 -15.86 -12.55
C LYS A 168 -4.02 -14.90 -11.36
N VAL A 169 -3.80 -13.60 -11.63
CA VAL A 169 -3.62 -12.59 -10.59
C VAL A 169 -4.65 -11.49 -10.77
N LYS A 170 -5.42 -11.20 -9.73
CA LYS A 170 -6.27 -10.01 -9.65
C LYS A 170 -5.44 -8.81 -9.21
N VAL A 171 -5.62 -7.67 -9.85
CA VAL A 171 -4.91 -6.45 -9.49
C VAL A 171 -5.92 -5.34 -9.27
N ASN A 172 -5.97 -4.82 -8.04
CA ASN A 172 -6.91 -3.79 -7.63
C ASN A 172 -6.20 -2.68 -6.85
N ALA A 173 -6.90 -1.62 -6.56
CA ALA A 173 -6.44 -0.55 -5.70
C ALA A 173 -7.48 -0.17 -4.65
N VAL A 174 -7.00 0.37 -3.54
CA VAL A 174 -7.81 1.09 -2.54
C VAL A 174 -7.36 2.55 -2.55
N ALA A 175 -8.29 3.48 -2.60
CA ALA A 175 -8.05 4.92 -2.62
C ALA A 175 -8.58 5.57 -1.32
N PRO A 176 -7.80 5.55 -0.24
CA PRO A 176 -8.22 6.14 1.02
C PRO A 176 -8.12 7.68 0.97
N SER A 177 -8.90 8.33 1.83
CA SER A 177 -8.71 9.70 2.27
C SER A 177 -8.20 9.70 3.72
N LEU A 178 -8.81 10.48 4.61
CA LEU A 178 -8.52 10.39 6.04
C LEU A 178 -8.95 9.03 6.57
N ILE A 179 -8.01 8.25 7.08
CA ILE A 179 -8.28 6.99 7.79
C ILE A 179 -8.04 7.17 9.28
N MET A 180 -6.94 7.80 9.67
CA MET A 180 -6.57 8.07 11.06
C MET A 180 -5.71 9.32 11.16
N PHE A 181 -5.86 10.05 12.24
CA PHE A 181 -4.99 11.17 12.58
C PHE A 181 -3.65 10.69 13.13
N ASN A 182 -2.67 11.60 13.11
CA ASN A 182 -1.43 11.40 13.85
C ASN A 182 -1.60 11.83 15.32
N PRO A 183 -0.84 11.24 16.25
CA PRO A 183 -0.92 11.64 17.67
C PRO A 183 -0.68 13.12 17.94
N GLY A 184 0.10 13.82 17.08
CA GLY A 184 0.40 15.25 17.21
C GLY A 184 -0.55 16.19 16.48
N ASP A 185 -1.57 15.70 15.79
CA ASP A 185 -2.52 16.56 15.08
C ASP A 185 -3.38 17.36 16.07
N SER A 186 -3.42 18.70 15.89
CA SER A 186 -4.18 19.61 16.76
C SER A 186 -5.70 19.39 16.59
N GLU A 187 -6.47 19.71 17.64
CA GLU A 187 -7.94 19.63 17.61
C GLU A 187 -8.54 20.45 16.47
N ALA A 188 -8.05 21.69 16.28
CA ALA A 188 -8.47 22.56 15.19
C ALA A 188 -8.21 21.94 13.79
N TYR A 189 -7.07 21.25 13.64
CA TYR A 189 -6.78 20.52 12.40
C TYR A 189 -7.71 19.33 12.21
N ARG A 190 -8.00 18.58 13.28
CA ARG A 190 -8.92 17.42 13.26
C ARG A 190 -10.33 17.87 12.85
N GLU A 191 -10.88 18.87 13.53
CA GLU A 191 -12.22 19.44 13.21
C GLU A 191 -12.31 19.91 11.76
N LYS A 192 -11.30 20.69 11.30
CA LYS A 192 -11.23 21.17 9.91
C LYS A 192 -11.17 20.02 8.92
N THR A 193 -10.45 18.94 9.25
CA THR A 193 -10.24 17.81 8.35
C THR A 193 -11.48 16.92 8.27
N LEU A 194 -12.18 16.71 9.39
CA LEU A 194 -13.44 15.96 9.41
C LEU A 194 -14.52 16.61 8.52
N LYS A 195 -14.59 17.92 8.50
CA LYS A 195 -15.54 18.67 7.65
C LYS A 195 -15.31 18.50 6.14
N LYS A 196 -14.21 17.88 5.73
CA LYS A 196 -13.88 17.63 4.31
C LYS A 196 -14.49 16.35 3.73
N SER A 197 -15.23 15.59 4.51
CA SER A 197 -15.95 14.41 4.04
C SER A 197 -17.40 14.44 4.55
N LEU A 198 -18.32 13.83 3.79
CA LEU A 198 -19.73 13.79 4.18
C LEU A 198 -19.97 12.99 5.47
N MET A 199 -19.17 11.94 5.69
CA MET A 199 -19.28 11.13 6.90
C MET A 199 -18.77 11.86 8.15
N GLY A 200 -17.83 12.81 8.04
CA GLY A 200 -17.38 13.65 9.13
C GLY A 200 -16.72 12.89 10.31
N ILE A 201 -16.16 11.73 10.09
CA ILE A 201 -15.58 10.87 11.15
C ILE A 201 -14.13 10.47 10.84
N GLU A 202 -13.39 10.10 11.87
CA GLU A 202 -12.15 9.32 11.77
C GLU A 202 -12.51 7.82 11.82
N PRO A 203 -12.47 7.09 10.70
CA PRO A 203 -12.97 5.73 10.67
C PRO A 203 -12.02 4.71 11.33
N GLY A 204 -10.73 5.03 11.44
CA GLY A 204 -9.71 4.12 11.95
C GLY A 204 -9.27 3.08 10.90
N ALA A 205 -8.19 2.36 11.22
CA ALA A 205 -7.59 1.39 10.29
C ALA A 205 -8.50 0.22 9.93
N GLY A 206 -9.49 -0.11 10.77
CA GLY A 206 -10.40 -1.25 10.57
C GLY A 206 -11.14 -1.21 9.25
N VAL A 207 -11.53 -0.03 8.75
CA VAL A 207 -12.21 0.09 7.45
C VAL A 207 -11.29 -0.26 6.27
N ALA A 208 -10.01 0.11 6.35
CA ALA A 208 -9.03 -0.27 5.34
C ALA A 208 -8.73 -1.78 5.40
N VAL A 209 -8.61 -2.35 6.59
CA VAL A 209 -8.45 -3.80 6.80
C VAL A 209 -9.61 -4.56 6.18
N ALA A 210 -10.86 -4.16 6.47
CA ALA A 210 -12.05 -4.79 5.91
C ALA A 210 -12.09 -4.71 4.36
N THR A 211 -11.71 -3.56 3.79
CA THR A 211 -11.67 -3.36 2.34
C THR A 211 -10.60 -4.22 1.68
N LEU A 212 -9.40 -4.31 2.25
CA LEU A 212 -8.33 -5.19 1.76
C LEU A 212 -8.78 -6.65 1.81
N GLN A 213 -9.37 -7.08 2.93
CA GLN A 213 -9.87 -8.45 3.06
C GLN A 213 -10.99 -8.75 2.05
N PHE A 214 -11.92 -7.82 1.85
CA PHE A 214 -12.98 -7.96 0.84
C PHE A 214 -12.41 -8.20 -0.56
N LEU A 215 -11.37 -7.48 -0.96
CA LEU A 215 -10.71 -7.67 -2.27
C LEU A 215 -10.03 -9.04 -2.37
N LEU A 216 -9.38 -9.50 -1.28
CA LEU A 216 -8.72 -10.82 -1.25
C LEU A 216 -9.73 -11.96 -1.33
N ASP A 217 -10.89 -11.81 -0.69
CA ASP A 217 -11.94 -12.83 -0.62
C ASP A 217 -12.84 -12.85 -1.88
N ASN A 218 -12.89 -11.75 -2.63
CA ASN A 218 -13.73 -11.65 -3.82
C ASN A 218 -13.01 -12.18 -5.07
N PRO A 219 -13.50 -13.27 -5.71
CA PRO A 219 -12.80 -13.91 -6.83
C PRO A 219 -12.98 -13.19 -8.18
N TYR A 220 -13.83 -12.16 -8.27
CA TYR A 220 -14.28 -11.62 -9.57
C TYR A 220 -13.99 -10.13 -9.77
N ILE A 221 -13.34 -9.46 -8.80
CA ILE A 221 -12.97 -8.04 -8.93
C ILE A 221 -11.50 -7.94 -9.36
N THR A 222 -11.24 -7.34 -10.51
CA THR A 222 -9.90 -6.98 -11.00
C THR A 222 -9.95 -5.69 -11.81
N GLY A 223 -8.87 -4.90 -11.81
CA GLY A 223 -8.76 -3.63 -12.52
C GLY A 223 -9.62 -2.52 -11.91
N ARG A 224 -9.95 -2.60 -10.60
CA ARG A 224 -10.79 -1.61 -9.92
C ARG A 224 -10.05 -0.88 -8.82
N THR A 225 -10.37 0.39 -8.66
CA THR A 225 -10.02 1.19 -7.48
C THR A 225 -11.26 1.34 -6.61
N LEU A 226 -11.16 0.93 -5.34
CA LEU A 226 -12.22 1.13 -4.36
C LEU A 226 -11.95 2.40 -3.56
N PRO A 227 -12.77 3.46 -3.71
CA PRO A 227 -12.64 4.67 -2.91
C PRO A 227 -13.01 4.38 -1.45
N LEU A 228 -12.19 4.92 -0.52
CA LEU A 228 -12.39 4.80 0.92
C LEU A 228 -12.26 6.19 1.53
N ASP A 229 -13.16 7.10 1.18
CA ASP A 229 -13.03 8.54 1.35
C ASP A 229 -14.13 9.21 2.17
N GLY A 230 -15.13 8.45 2.65
CA GLY A 230 -16.26 9.01 3.42
C GLY A 230 -17.08 10.03 2.64
N GLY A 231 -17.13 9.93 1.33
CA GLY A 231 -17.84 10.87 0.46
C GLY A 231 -17.08 12.18 0.25
N ARG A 232 -15.76 12.21 0.45
CA ARG A 232 -14.93 13.41 0.30
C ARG A 232 -14.90 13.97 -1.13
N HIS A 233 -15.12 13.14 -2.13
CA HIS A 233 -15.21 13.55 -3.53
C HIS A 233 -16.47 14.40 -3.83
N LEU A 234 -17.46 14.38 -2.94
CA LEU A 234 -18.71 15.14 -3.03
C LEU A 234 -18.74 16.41 -2.16
N ALA A 235 -17.71 16.60 -1.29
CA ALA A 235 -17.64 17.70 -0.33
C ALA A 235 -16.83 18.91 -0.86
#